data_e1723ae7daf989b2b9c49c96462ecaba
#
_entry.id   e1723ae7daf989b2b9c49c96462ecaba
#
_cell.length_a   1.000
_cell.length_b   1.000
_cell.length_c   1.000
_cell.angle_alpha   90.00
_cell.angle_beta   90.00
_cell.angle_gamma   90.00
#
_symmetry.space_group_name_H-M   'P 1'
#
loop_
_entity.id
_entity.type
_entity.pdbx_description
1 polymer ?
#
loop_
_entity_poly.entity_id
_entity_poly.type
_entity_poly.pdbx_seq_one_letter_code
_entity_poly.pdbx_strand_id
1 'polypeptide(L)'
;MSTIHYKVHPTPLKEGETGQTYHVRQVLKRTVRTRELAEHIARHGLISVGLFEMVMERLKQELAEQLLNGHDLHIDGIGRFALRIGTKKTRGTDGQWHAKTYRSPDELTARELTVDGISFVPDKEMLSLLHSDETSFTKEKENYEQAIPRATLLKTLADYCQKHGSFTRATFQRLFGVSRYRAQQELDALVSAPYPKYYRVKFGTSYVYRKTGT
;
A
#
# COMPACT_ATOMS: atom_id res chain seq x y z
N MET A 1 -14.67 -1.63 24.07
CA MET A 1 -13.52 -0.73 23.79
C MET A 1 -12.80 -1.18 22.54
N SER A 2 -12.68 -0.30 21.56
CA SER A 2 -11.97 -0.57 20.31
C SER A 2 -10.52 -0.10 20.43
N THR A 3 -9.56 -0.98 20.13
CA THR A 3 -8.13 -0.64 20.19
C THR A 3 -7.56 -0.51 18.79
N ILE A 4 -7.06 0.67 18.45
CA ILE A 4 -6.37 0.97 17.20
C ILE A 4 -4.87 0.84 17.42
N HIS A 5 -4.24 -0.03 16.63
CA HIS A 5 -2.79 -0.21 16.66
C HIS A 5 -2.12 0.76 15.68
N TYR A 6 -1.02 1.39 16.10
CA TYR A 6 -0.28 2.31 15.28
C TYR A 6 1.23 2.13 15.38
N LYS A 7 1.94 2.57 14.33
CA LYS A 7 3.41 2.68 14.28
C LYS A 7 3.81 4.12 14.01
N VAL A 8 4.95 4.50 14.53
CA VAL A 8 5.55 5.81 14.29
C VAL A 8 6.69 5.61 13.29
N HIS A 9 6.68 6.36 12.19
CA HIS A 9 7.70 6.29 11.16
C HIS A 9 8.44 7.63 11.05
N PRO A 10 9.75 7.62 10.80
CA PRO A 10 10.45 8.85 10.46
C PRO A 10 9.93 9.38 9.12
N THR A 11 9.69 10.68 9.05
CA THR A 11 9.34 11.35 7.81
C THR A 11 10.62 11.56 6.98
N PRO A 12 10.65 11.21 5.69
CA PRO A 12 11.79 11.53 4.84
C PRO A 12 12.07 13.03 4.88
N LEU A 13 13.32 13.39 5.16
CA LEU A 13 13.77 14.78 5.14
C LEU A 13 13.75 15.29 3.69
N LYS A 14 13.21 16.48 3.47
CA LYS A 14 13.41 17.19 2.21
C LYS A 14 14.79 17.82 2.20
N GLU A 15 15.33 18.01 1.00
CA GLU A 15 16.63 18.63 0.80
C GLU A 15 16.66 20.02 1.46
N GLY A 16 17.57 20.23 2.42
CA GLY A 16 17.69 21.48 3.20
C GLY A 16 16.94 21.52 4.55
N GLU A 17 16.18 20.51 4.92
CA GLU A 17 15.53 20.43 6.23
C GLU A 17 16.47 19.82 7.29
N THR A 18 16.63 20.54 8.41
CA THR A 18 17.36 20.06 9.60
C THR A 18 16.36 19.66 10.67
N GLY A 19 16.45 18.43 11.15
CA GLY A 19 15.59 17.90 12.22
C GLY A 19 14.68 16.77 11.75
N GLN A 20 14.73 15.64 12.45
CA GLN A 20 13.92 14.47 12.16
C GLN A 20 12.48 14.69 12.63
N THR A 21 11.52 14.64 11.73
CA THR A 21 10.08 14.62 12.05
C THR A 21 9.54 13.20 11.95
N TYR A 22 8.40 12.95 12.60
CA TYR A 22 7.78 11.64 12.64
C TYR A 22 6.31 11.74 12.26
N HIS A 23 5.80 10.70 11.62
CA HIS A 23 4.39 10.56 11.33
C HIS A 23 3.84 9.21 11.83
N VAL A 24 2.55 9.20 12.13
CA VAL A 24 1.86 8.01 12.64
C VAL A 24 1.18 7.29 11.49
N ARG A 25 1.27 5.96 11.47
CA ARG A 25 0.50 5.10 10.56
C ARG A 25 -0.26 4.05 11.34
N GLN A 26 -1.53 3.88 10.99
CA GLN A 26 -2.35 2.80 11.50
C GLN A 26 -1.80 1.44 11.03
N VAL A 27 -1.79 0.47 11.93
CA VAL A 27 -1.52 -0.94 11.59
C VAL A 27 -2.83 -1.60 11.21
N LEU A 28 -3.00 -1.87 9.92
CA LEU A 28 -4.18 -2.55 9.41
C LEU A 28 -4.09 -4.05 9.72
N LYS A 29 -5.09 -4.59 10.39
CA LYS A 29 -5.16 -6.02 10.72
C LYS A 29 -5.47 -6.85 9.47
N ARG A 30 -6.53 -6.48 8.75
CA ARG A 30 -6.98 -7.14 7.51
C ARG A 30 -7.97 -6.26 6.76
N THR A 31 -8.25 -6.64 5.54
CA THR A 31 -9.33 -6.02 4.74
C THR A 31 -10.60 -6.85 4.89
N VAL A 32 -11.68 -6.24 5.35
CA VAL A 32 -13.02 -6.83 5.37
C VAL A 32 -13.62 -6.64 3.97
N ARG A 33 -14.09 -7.72 3.36
CA ARG A 33 -14.70 -7.69 2.02
C ARG A 33 -16.20 -7.55 2.10
N THR A 34 -16.84 -7.14 1.00
CA THR A 34 -18.29 -6.89 0.90
C THR A 34 -19.13 -8.06 1.44
N ARG A 35 -18.80 -9.29 1.08
CA ARG A 35 -19.54 -10.47 1.55
C ARG A 35 -19.46 -10.67 3.06
N GLU A 36 -18.27 -10.49 3.64
CA GLU A 36 -18.08 -10.58 5.08
C GLU A 36 -18.83 -9.48 5.82
N LEU A 37 -18.84 -8.26 5.26
CA LEU A 37 -19.64 -7.15 5.77
C LEU A 37 -21.14 -7.48 5.69
N ALA A 38 -21.60 -8.03 4.56
CA ALA A 38 -22.98 -8.48 4.36
C ALA A 38 -23.40 -9.54 5.38
N GLU A 39 -22.54 -10.53 5.63
CA GLU A 39 -22.78 -11.57 6.64
C GLU A 39 -22.86 -10.99 8.05
N HIS A 40 -22.06 -9.98 8.35
CA HIS A 40 -22.09 -9.29 9.64
C HIS A 40 -23.38 -8.50 9.82
N ILE A 41 -23.81 -7.75 8.80
CA ILE A 41 -25.06 -6.98 8.84
C ILE A 41 -26.27 -7.90 8.91
N ALA A 42 -26.28 -9.00 8.15
CA ALA A 42 -27.36 -9.96 8.14
C ALA A 42 -27.61 -10.65 9.50
N ARG A 43 -26.57 -10.81 10.32
CA ARG A 43 -26.69 -11.36 11.69
C ARG A 43 -27.46 -10.44 12.65
N HIS A 44 -27.43 -9.15 12.42
CA HIS A 44 -28.02 -8.13 13.29
C HIS A 44 -29.24 -7.43 12.70
N GLY A 45 -29.63 -7.78 11.49
CA GLY A 45 -30.69 -7.09 10.77
C GLY A 45 -31.63 -8.00 9.99
N LEU A 46 -32.64 -7.37 9.38
CA LEU A 46 -33.65 -8.04 8.56
C LEU A 46 -33.22 -8.22 7.10
N ILE A 47 -31.98 -7.86 6.77
CA ILE A 47 -31.47 -7.84 5.38
C ILE A 47 -30.68 -9.12 5.14
N SER A 48 -31.04 -9.87 4.09
CA SER A 48 -30.26 -11.04 3.68
C SER A 48 -28.94 -10.65 3.02
N VAL A 49 -27.94 -11.55 3.05
CA VAL A 49 -26.65 -11.34 2.39
C VAL A 49 -26.82 -11.01 0.90
N GLY A 50 -27.67 -11.75 0.19
CA GLY A 50 -27.90 -11.53 -1.24
C GLY A 50 -28.56 -10.18 -1.54
N LEU A 51 -29.50 -9.74 -0.70
CA LEU A 51 -30.11 -8.41 -0.86
C LEU A 51 -29.07 -7.29 -0.65
N PHE A 52 -28.20 -7.44 0.37
CA PHE A 52 -27.14 -6.47 0.60
C PHE A 52 -26.16 -6.41 -0.58
N GLU A 53 -25.71 -7.55 -1.09
CA GLU A 53 -24.82 -7.61 -2.25
C GLU A 53 -25.44 -6.95 -3.49
N MET A 54 -26.75 -7.18 -3.73
CA MET A 54 -27.48 -6.56 -4.82
C MET A 54 -27.56 -5.04 -4.67
N VAL A 55 -27.85 -4.53 -3.47
CA VAL A 55 -27.89 -3.08 -3.19
C VAL A 55 -26.51 -2.47 -3.43
N MET A 56 -25.43 -3.09 -2.97
CA MET A 56 -24.07 -2.59 -3.17
C MET A 56 -23.66 -2.57 -4.64
N GLU A 57 -24.08 -3.56 -5.42
CA GLU A 57 -23.82 -3.59 -6.87
C GLU A 57 -24.58 -2.47 -7.59
N ARG A 58 -25.83 -2.20 -7.21
CA ARG A 58 -26.62 -1.08 -7.77
C ARG A 58 -26.06 0.27 -7.35
N LEU A 59 -25.67 0.42 -6.09
CA LEU A 59 -25.04 1.64 -5.59
C LEU A 59 -23.73 1.95 -6.37
N LYS A 60 -22.91 0.94 -6.64
CA LYS A 60 -21.70 1.10 -7.44
C LYS A 60 -22.00 1.63 -8.85
N GLN A 61 -23.04 1.08 -9.51
CA GLN A 61 -23.44 1.48 -10.85
C GLN A 61 -23.97 2.92 -10.85
N GLU A 62 -24.87 3.24 -9.92
CA GLU A 62 -25.45 4.57 -9.78
C GLU A 62 -24.39 5.63 -9.45
N LEU A 63 -23.48 5.31 -8.52
CA LEU A 63 -22.36 6.20 -8.19
C LEU A 63 -21.52 6.53 -9.44
N ALA A 64 -21.18 5.53 -10.24
CA ALA A 64 -20.41 5.75 -11.45
C ALA A 64 -21.17 6.60 -12.48
N GLU A 65 -22.47 6.35 -12.66
CA GLU A 65 -23.30 7.09 -13.59
C GLU A 65 -23.44 8.57 -13.19
N GLN A 66 -23.77 8.84 -11.92
CA GLN A 66 -23.93 10.22 -11.44
C GLN A 66 -22.61 11.01 -11.55
N LEU A 67 -21.50 10.41 -11.16
CA LEU A 67 -20.19 11.05 -11.25
C LEU A 67 -19.78 11.34 -12.71
N LEU A 68 -20.07 10.45 -13.64
CA LEU A 68 -19.78 10.66 -15.07
C LEU A 68 -20.70 11.73 -15.70
N ASN A 69 -21.92 11.90 -15.18
CA ASN A 69 -22.84 12.97 -15.58
C ASN A 69 -22.44 14.34 -14.99
N GLY A 70 -21.35 14.41 -14.22
CA GLY A 70 -20.85 15.65 -13.65
C GLY A 70 -21.48 16.03 -12.32
N HIS A 71 -22.25 15.12 -11.71
CA HIS A 71 -22.83 15.32 -10.39
C HIS A 71 -21.86 14.83 -9.31
N ASP A 72 -21.87 15.45 -8.14
CA ASP A 72 -21.37 14.83 -6.92
C ASP A 72 -22.51 14.03 -6.26
N LEU A 73 -22.15 13.00 -5.50
CA LEU A 73 -23.12 12.18 -4.80
C LEU A 73 -22.91 12.32 -3.29
N HIS A 74 -23.94 12.73 -2.58
CA HIS A 74 -23.96 12.76 -1.13
C HIS A 74 -24.84 11.65 -0.58
N ILE A 75 -24.26 10.79 0.23
CA ILE A 75 -24.98 9.74 0.98
C ILE A 75 -25.03 10.20 2.43
N ASP A 76 -26.21 10.57 2.89
CA ASP A 76 -26.44 11.10 4.22
C ASP A 76 -25.89 10.13 5.30
N GLY A 77 -25.17 10.69 6.26
CA GLY A 77 -24.51 9.94 7.33
C GLY A 77 -23.22 9.19 6.92
N ILE A 78 -22.92 9.11 5.61
CA ILE A 78 -21.68 8.49 5.11
C ILE A 78 -20.72 9.57 4.62
N GLY A 79 -21.13 10.36 3.62
CA GLY A 79 -20.29 11.40 3.07
C GLY A 79 -20.51 11.67 1.59
N ARG A 80 -19.70 12.57 1.06
CA ARG A 80 -19.76 13.07 -0.31
C ARG A 80 -18.68 12.46 -1.18
N PHE A 81 -19.09 12.02 -2.37
CA PHE A 81 -18.24 11.50 -3.42
C PHE A 81 -18.22 12.48 -4.59
N ALA A 82 -17.05 12.82 -5.09
CA ALA A 82 -16.90 13.68 -6.27
C ALA A 82 -15.82 13.14 -7.20
N LEU A 83 -16.03 13.30 -8.51
CA LEU A 83 -15.06 12.91 -9.51
C LEU A 83 -13.82 13.80 -9.43
N ARG A 84 -12.65 13.18 -9.48
CA ARG A 84 -11.38 13.89 -9.59
C ARG A 84 -10.82 13.74 -10.99
N ILE A 85 -10.66 14.86 -11.68
CA ILE A 85 -10.09 14.94 -13.02
C ILE A 85 -8.61 15.26 -12.87
N GLY A 86 -7.79 14.58 -13.61
CA GLY A 86 -6.35 14.80 -13.71
C GLY A 86 -5.89 14.83 -15.16
N THR A 87 -4.61 15.01 -15.35
CA THR A 87 -3.97 14.97 -16.67
C THR A 87 -3.36 13.59 -16.95
N LYS A 88 -3.35 13.20 -18.20
CA LYS A 88 -2.70 11.96 -18.65
C LYS A 88 -1.23 11.96 -18.25
N LYS A 89 -0.76 10.83 -17.75
CA LYS A 89 0.65 10.65 -17.40
C LYS A 89 1.42 10.16 -18.63
N THR A 90 2.63 10.67 -18.82
CA THR A 90 3.56 10.20 -19.84
C THR A 90 4.69 9.41 -19.18
N ARG A 91 5.19 8.42 -19.90
CA ARG A 91 6.32 7.62 -19.42
C ARG A 91 7.61 8.39 -19.72
N GLY A 92 8.33 8.74 -18.65
CA GLY A 92 9.63 9.41 -18.79
C GLY A 92 10.73 8.45 -19.26
N THR A 93 11.88 9.01 -19.59
CA THR A 93 13.10 8.26 -19.96
C THR A 93 13.64 7.40 -18.82
N ASP A 94 13.30 7.75 -17.59
CA ASP A 94 13.57 6.98 -16.35
C ASP A 94 12.64 5.76 -16.17
N GLY A 95 11.69 5.55 -17.10
CA GLY A 95 10.68 4.49 -17.03
C GLY A 95 9.54 4.74 -16.05
N GLN A 96 9.53 5.88 -15.36
CA GLN A 96 8.48 6.30 -14.42
C GLN A 96 7.35 7.05 -15.15
N TRP A 97 6.16 7.02 -14.53
CA TRP A 97 5.01 7.76 -15.03
C TRP A 97 4.97 9.15 -14.38
N HIS A 98 5.12 10.20 -15.21
CA HIS A 98 5.08 11.60 -14.78
C HIS A 98 3.83 12.29 -15.28
N ALA A 99 3.27 13.16 -14.44
CA ALA A 99 2.23 14.08 -14.89
C ALA A 99 2.86 15.06 -15.90
N LYS A 100 2.20 15.25 -17.04
CA LYS A 100 2.63 16.23 -18.04
C LYS A 100 2.45 17.64 -17.47
N THR A 101 3.48 18.46 -17.57
CA THR A 101 3.43 19.86 -17.14
C THR A 101 3.04 20.73 -18.32
N TYR A 102 2.08 21.61 -18.13
CA TYR A 102 1.57 22.55 -19.12
C TYR A 102 2.02 23.96 -18.75
N ARG A 103 2.50 24.72 -19.73
CA ARG A 103 2.99 26.10 -19.53
C ARG A 103 1.92 27.16 -19.83
N SER A 104 0.90 26.79 -20.58
CA SER A 104 -0.23 27.65 -20.92
C SER A 104 -1.55 26.92 -20.72
N PRO A 105 -2.64 27.61 -20.33
CA PRO A 105 -3.99 27.03 -20.28
C PRO A 105 -4.43 26.46 -21.64
N ASP A 106 -3.99 27.06 -22.75
CA ASP A 106 -4.36 26.65 -24.12
C ASP A 106 -3.77 25.29 -24.52
N GLU A 107 -2.69 24.88 -23.88
CA GLU A 107 -2.10 23.54 -24.07
C GLU A 107 -2.94 22.43 -23.42
N LEU A 108 -3.79 22.78 -22.45
CA LEU A 108 -4.60 21.83 -21.70
C LEU A 108 -5.94 21.59 -22.41
N THR A 109 -5.94 20.70 -23.37
CA THR A 109 -7.16 20.32 -24.10
C THR A 109 -7.88 19.15 -23.44
N ALA A 110 -9.17 18.95 -23.78
CA ALA A 110 -9.94 17.81 -23.26
C ALA A 110 -9.30 16.43 -23.53
N ARG A 111 -8.49 16.33 -24.59
CA ARG A 111 -7.78 15.10 -24.93
C ARG A 111 -6.67 14.72 -23.93
N GLU A 112 -6.16 15.70 -23.19
CA GLU A 112 -5.14 15.51 -22.17
C GLU A 112 -5.72 15.13 -20.80
N LEU A 113 -7.04 15.25 -20.66
CA LEU A 113 -7.71 14.95 -19.39
C LEU A 113 -7.98 13.45 -19.23
N THR A 114 -8.03 13.03 -17.97
CA THR A 114 -8.42 11.68 -17.57
C THR A 114 -9.09 11.71 -16.20
N VAL A 115 -9.86 10.69 -15.89
CA VAL A 115 -10.35 10.47 -14.54
C VAL A 115 -9.19 9.98 -13.69
N ASP A 116 -8.78 10.76 -12.69
CA ASP A 116 -7.69 10.42 -11.77
C ASP A 116 -8.18 9.63 -10.54
N GLY A 117 -9.47 9.71 -10.24
CA GLY A 117 -10.08 8.96 -9.15
C GLY A 117 -11.36 9.59 -8.63
N ILE A 118 -11.75 9.17 -7.45
CA ILE A 118 -12.88 9.70 -6.70
C ILE A 118 -12.33 10.30 -5.41
N SER A 119 -12.75 11.54 -5.09
CA SER A 119 -12.57 12.11 -3.77
C SER A 119 -13.73 11.70 -2.88
N PHE A 120 -13.44 11.41 -1.63
CA PHE A 120 -14.43 11.10 -0.59
C PHE A 120 -14.21 12.03 0.59
N VAL A 121 -15.29 12.69 1.01
CA VAL A 121 -15.31 13.53 2.21
C VAL A 121 -16.35 12.96 3.16
N PRO A 122 -15.96 12.40 4.29
CA PRO A 122 -16.89 11.80 5.23
C PRO A 122 -17.76 12.86 5.90
N ASP A 123 -19.00 12.50 6.24
CA ASP A 123 -19.88 13.33 7.03
C ASP A 123 -19.43 13.46 8.47
N LYS A 124 -19.84 14.57 9.12
CA LYS A 124 -19.57 14.80 10.54
C LYS A 124 -20.16 13.70 11.41
N GLU A 125 -21.32 13.19 11.05
CA GLU A 125 -21.98 12.08 11.75
C GLU A 125 -21.10 10.83 11.75
N MET A 126 -20.58 10.42 10.58
CA MET A 126 -19.65 9.30 10.49
C MET A 126 -18.36 9.54 11.29
N LEU A 127 -17.81 10.75 11.22
CA LEU A 127 -16.62 11.11 12.00
C LEU A 127 -16.90 11.07 13.51
N SER A 128 -18.08 11.50 13.96
CA SER A 128 -18.44 11.48 15.39
C SER A 128 -18.52 10.06 15.94
N LEU A 129 -18.98 9.08 15.13
CA LEU A 129 -18.96 7.66 15.49
C LEU A 129 -17.54 7.10 15.67
N LEU A 130 -16.56 7.66 14.95
CA LEU A 130 -15.15 7.27 15.05
C LEU A 130 -14.41 7.94 16.22
N HIS A 131 -14.85 9.14 16.62
CA HIS A 131 -14.28 9.92 17.73
C HIS A 131 -14.91 9.59 19.09
N SER A 132 -15.23 8.31 19.34
CA SER A 132 -15.76 7.90 20.63
C SER A 132 -14.67 7.89 21.71
N ASP A 133 -15.01 8.32 22.92
CA ASP A 133 -14.11 8.29 24.08
C ASP A 133 -13.66 6.87 24.48
N GLU A 134 -14.30 5.86 23.89
CA GLU A 134 -13.96 4.44 24.08
C GLU A 134 -12.84 3.95 23.15
N THR A 135 -12.37 4.79 22.23
CA THR A 135 -11.29 4.42 21.29
C THR A 135 -9.94 4.56 21.96
N SER A 136 -9.25 3.46 22.18
CA SER A 136 -7.89 3.44 22.70
C SER A 136 -6.86 3.28 21.59
N PHE A 137 -5.67 3.88 21.79
CA PHE A 137 -4.56 3.77 20.84
C PHE A 137 -3.41 3.00 21.50
N THR A 138 -2.97 1.94 20.86
CA THR A 138 -1.83 1.15 21.31
C THR A 138 -0.70 1.25 20.29
N LYS A 139 0.43 1.80 20.75
CA LYS A 139 1.66 1.82 19.95
C LYS A 139 2.19 0.40 19.85
N GLU A 140 2.23 -0.14 18.63
CA GLU A 140 2.96 -1.36 18.41
C GLU A 140 4.44 -1.07 18.58
N LYS A 141 5.12 -1.98 19.30
CA LYS A 141 6.58 -1.96 19.33
C LYS A 141 7.04 -1.98 17.88
N GLU A 142 7.76 -0.95 17.48
CA GLU A 142 8.51 -1.02 16.24
C GLU A 142 9.42 -2.24 16.41
N ASN A 143 9.09 -3.30 15.71
CA ASN A 143 10.14 -4.14 15.22
C ASN A 143 10.88 -3.24 14.21
N TYR A 144 11.77 -2.34 14.68
CA TYR A 144 12.92 -1.98 13.89
C TYR A 144 13.45 -3.35 13.49
N GLU A 145 13.35 -3.62 12.18
CA GLU A 145 13.90 -4.86 11.65
C GLU A 145 15.32 -4.92 12.22
N GLN A 146 15.48 -5.75 13.27
CA GLN A 146 16.77 -5.83 13.98
C GLN A 146 17.76 -6.10 12.88
N ALA A 147 18.81 -5.30 12.84
CA ALA A 147 19.84 -5.47 11.83
C ALA A 147 20.25 -6.94 11.92
N ILE A 148 19.91 -7.72 10.91
CA ILE A 148 20.21 -9.15 10.91
C ILE A 148 21.73 -9.24 10.98
N PRO A 149 22.31 -9.83 12.05
CA PRO A 149 23.74 -9.92 12.16
C PRO A 149 24.29 -10.55 10.87
N ARG A 150 25.23 -9.90 10.21
CA ARG A 150 25.76 -10.33 8.91
C ARG A 150 26.18 -11.80 8.90
N ALA A 151 26.75 -12.28 10.02
CA ALA A 151 27.13 -13.68 10.19
C ALA A 151 25.94 -14.63 10.15
N THR A 152 24.86 -14.30 10.86
CA THR A 152 23.61 -15.08 10.89
C THR A 152 22.96 -15.11 9.51
N LEU A 153 22.89 -13.95 8.82
CA LEU A 153 22.35 -13.83 7.48
C LEU A 153 23.10 -14.74 6.49
N LEU A 154 24.42 -14.64 6.46
CA LEU A 154 25.26 -15.44 5.55
C LEU A 154 25.16 -16.94 5.83
N LYS A 155 25.13 -17.34 7.11
CA LYS A 155 24.97 -18.74 7.52
C LYS A 155 23.62 -19.30 7.06
N THR A 156 22.53 -18.63 7.41
CA THR A 156 21.15 -19.06 7.04
C THR A 156 20.97 -19.16 5.52
N LEU A 157 21.51 -18.20 4.76
CA LEU A 157 21.44 -18.24 3.30
C LEU A 157 22.32 -19.35 2.71
N ALA A 158 23.50 -19.62 3.29
CA ALA A 158 24.35 -20.69 2.84
C ALA A 158 23.69 -22.06 3.06
N ASP A 159 23.12 -22.29 4.25
CA ASP A 159 22.39 -23.52 4.58
C ASP A 159 21.17 -23.72 3.67
N TYR A 160 20.44 -22.62 3.38
CA TYR A 160 19.31 -22.66 2.47
C TYR A 160 19.74 -22.98 1.03
N CYS A 161 20.79 -22.33 0.52
CA CYS A 161 21.33 -22.60 -0.81
C CYS A 161 21.86 -24.03 -0.94
N GLN A 162 22.44 -24.58 0.10
CA GLN A 162 22.92 -25.98 0.11
C GLN A 162 21.77 -26.97 -0.06
N LYS A 163 20.59 -26.68 0.53
CA LYS A 163 19.40 -27.54 0.45
C LYS A 163 18.59 -27.33 -0.83
N HIS A 164 18.50 -26.10 -1.31
CA HIS A 164 17.55 -25.71 -2.38
C HIS A 164 18.22 -25.15 -3.64
N GLY A 165 19.55 -25.01 -3.64
CA GLY A 165 20.34 -24.50 -4.77
C GLY A 165 20.22 -22.99 -5.00
N SER A 166 19.10 -22.36 -4.66
CA SER A 166 18.87 -20.94 -4.91
C SER A 166 17.71 -20.41 -4.06
N PHE A 167 17.60 -19.09 -3.97
CA PHE A 167 16.48 -18.44 -3.28
C PHE A 167 16.00 -17.18 -4.03
N THR A 168 14.79 -16.75 -3.72
CA THR A 168 14.18 -15.53 -4.27
C THR A 168 14.09 -14.46 -3.18
N ARG A 169 13.72 -13.20 -3.57
CA ARG A 169 13.40 -12.16 -2.59
C ARG A 169 12.27 -12.57 -1.65
N ALA A 170 11.24 -13.25 -2.16
CA ALA A 170 10.13 -13.74 -1.34
C ALA A 170 10.61 -14.79 -0.31
N THR A 171 11.52 -15.66 -0.70
CA THR A 171 12.16 -16.60 0.21
C THR A 171 12.97 -15.88 1.28
N PHE A 172 13.74 -14.86 0.91
CA PHE A 172 14.51 -14.04 1.85
C PHE A 172 13.60 -13.35 2.87
N GLN A 173 12.50 -12.72 2.41
CA GLN A 173 11.51 -12.10 3.29
C GLN A 173 10.96 -13.08 4.33
N ARG A 174 10.62 -14.29 3.88
CA ARG A 174 10.08 -15.34 4.76
C ARG A 174 11.11 -15.84 5.77
N LEU A 175 12.37 -16.02 5.36
CA LEU A 175 13.43 -16.53 6.23
C LEU A 175 13.81 -15.55 7.35
N PHE A 176 13.77 -14.25 7.04
CA PHE A 176 14.24 -13.22 7.96
C PHE A 176 13.12 -12.33 8.53
N GLY A 177 11.87 -12.53 8.11
CA GLY A 177 10.73 -11.74 8.59
C GLY A 177 10.80 -10.25 8.23
N VAL A 178 11.49 -9.90 7.11
CA VAL A 178 11.76 -8.51 6.72
C VAL A 178 10.81 -8.01 5.64
N SER A 179 10.66 -6.68 5.54
CA SER A 179 9.87 -6.03 4.50
C SER A 179 10.48 -6.25 3.10
N ARG A 180 9.66 -6.04 2.07
CA ARG A 180 10.11 -6.12 0.68
C ARG A 180 11.27 -5.16 0.38
N TYR A 181 11.18 -3.94 0.91
CA TYR A 181 12.19 -2.91 0.71
C TYR A 181 13.52 -3.31 1.37
N ARG A 182 13.49 -3.73 2.64
CA ARG A 182 14.67 -4.17 3.36
C ARG A 182 15.30 -5.40 2.72
N ALA A 183 14.49 -6.40 2.33
CA ALA A 183 14.97 -7.56 1.61
C ALA A 183 15.72 -7.18 0.33
N GLN A 184 15.20 -6.22 -0.43
CA GLN A 184 15.86 -5.75 -1.65
C GLN A 184 17.19 -5.07 -1.35
N GLN A 185 17.26 -4.18 -0.35
CA GLN A 185 18.50 -3.53 0.07
C GLN A 185 19.57 -4.55 0.50
N GLU A 186 19.21 -5.52 1.33
CA GLU A 186 20.15 -6.55 1.79
C GLU A 186 20.65 -7.43 0.63
N LEU A 187 19.75 -7.78 -0.30
CA LEU A 187 20.09 -8.58 -1.47
C LEU A 187 21.00 -7.82 -2.45
N ASP A 188 20.73 -6.54 -2.67
CA ASP A 188 21.58 -5.69 -3.50
C ASP A 188 22.97 -5.52 -2.86
N ALA A 189 23.03 -5.33 -1.55
CA ALA A 189 24.32 -5.27 -0.81
C ALA A 189 25.09 -6.58 -0.86
N LEU A 190 24.42 -7.74 -0.91
CA LEU A 190 25.05 -9.04 -1.04
C LEU A 190 25.68 -9.29 -2.41
N VAL A 191 25.05 -8.75 -3.47
CA VAL A 191 25.48 -8.93 -4.87
C VAL A 191 26.51 -7.88 -5.29
N SER A 192 26.42 -6.64 -4.73
CA SER A 192 27.29 -5.51 -5.07
C SER A 192 28.59 -5.46 -4.26
N ALA A 193 28.84 -6.42 -3.34
CA ALA A 193 30.07 -6.47 -2.56
C ALA A 193 31.30 -6.69 -3.48
N PRO A 194 32.49 -6.20 -3.13
CA PRO A 194 33.71 -6.37 -3.94
C PRO A 194 34.05 -7.84 -4.25
N TYR A 195 33.69 -8.74 -3.35
CA TYR A 195 33.81 -10.20 -3.53
C TYR A 195 32.44 -10.84 -3.19
N PRO A 196 31.47 -10.82 -4.14
CA PRO A 196 30.13 -11.23 -3.86
C PRO A 196 30.06 -12.75 -3.63
N LYS A 197 29.53 -13.13 -2.47
CA LYS A 197 29.24 -14.56 -2.15
C LYS A 197 27.99 -15.08 -2.84
N TYR A 198 27.21 -14.19 -3.44
CA TYR A 198 25.97 -14.48 -4.16
C TYR A 198 25.92 -13.67 -5.44
N TYR A 199 25.30 -14.23 -6.46
CA TYR A 199 24.99 -13.56 -7.71
C TYR A 199 23.51 -13.69 -8.03
N ARG A 200 22.98 -12.79 -8.83
CA ARG A 200 21.59 -12.83 -9.25
C ARG A 200 21.47 -13.21 -10.71
N VAL A 201 20.46 -14.05 -11.01
CA VAL A 201 20.08 -14.44 -12.38
C VAL A 201 18.64 -14.02 -12.59
N LYS A 202 18.35 -13.39 -13.73
CA LYS A 202 16.98 -13.04 -14.10
C LYS A 202 16.25 -14.30 -14.56
N PHE A 203 15.10 -14.58 -13.95
CA PHE A 203 14.24 -15.69 -14.34
C PHE A 203 12.81 -15.16 -14.55
N GLY A 204 12.39 -14.99 -15.81
CA GLY A 204 11.16 -14.32 -16.16
C GLY A 204 11.13 -12.85 -15.66
N THR A 205 10.13 -12.51 -14.87
CA THR A 205 9.96 -11.18 -14.26
C THR A 205 10.67 -11.03 -12.90
N SER A 206 11.30 -12.09 -12.37
CA SER A 206 11.88 -12.12 -11.04
C SER A 206 13.38 -12.43 -11.08
N TYR A 207 14.08 -12.11 -9.99
CA TYR A 207 15.47 -12.50 -9.78
C TYR A 207 15.57 -13.70 -8.84
N VAL A 208 16.46 -14.61 -9.19
CA VAL A 208 16.88 -15.75 -8.39
C VAL A 208 18.33 -15.55 -7.96
N TYR A 209 18.62 -15.76 -6.71
CA TYR A 209 19.94 -15.58 -6.12
C TYR A 209 20.59 -16.94 -5.87
N ARG A 210 21.83 -17.07 -6.25
CA ARG A 210 22.65 -18.29 -6.08
C ARG A 210 23.95 -17.98 -5.40
N LYS A 211 24.47 -18.93 -4.64
CA LYS A 211 25.80 -18.82 -4.05
C LYS A 211 26.86 -18.89 -5.15
N THR A 212 27.84 -17.99 -5.10
CA THR A 212 29.01 -18.04 -6.00
C THR A 212 29.77 -19.33 -5.70
N GLY A 213 30.09 -20.11 -6.73
CA GLY A 213 30.75 -21.39 -6.57
C GLY A 213 32.09 -21.27 -5.84
N THR A 214 32.42 -22.26 -5.10
CA THR A 214 33.77 -22.57 -4.62
C THR A 214 34.63 -22.99 -5.79
#